data_a2e0fdfca549763cdb730609172c6e7b
#
_entry.id   a2e0fdfca549763cdb730609172c6e7b
#
_cell.length_a   1.000
_cell.length_b   1.000
_cell.length_c   1.000
_cell.angle_alpha   90.00
_cell.angle_beta   90.00
_cell.angle_gamma   90.00
#
_symmetry.space_group_name_H-M   'P 1'
#
loop_
_entity.id
_entity.type
_entity.pdbx_description
1 polymer ?
#
loop_
_entity_poly.entity_id
_entity_poly.type
_entity_poly.pdbx_seq_one_letter_code
_entity_poly.pdbx_strand_id
1 'polypeptide(L)' 'MSIAKDNEWNEHDSDHIARTKYNPMEHAMDVEFHNGSVYRYHGVPPIEYTRFLASPSQGYYHADNIKSNYATKRIK' A
#
# COMPACT_ATOMS: atom_id res chain seq x y z
N MET A 1 14.26 -14.17 5.48
CA MET A 1 13.65 -13.33 4.44
C MET A 1 12.32 -12.81 4.92
N SER A 2 12.12 -11.53 4.77
CA SER A 2 10.86 -10.92 5.13
C SER A 2 9.89 -11.05 3.97
N ILE A 3 8.71 -11.60 4.20
CA ILE A 3 7.67 -11.75 3.19
C ILE A 3 6.45 -10.99 3.68
N ALA A 4 5.90 -10.14 2.80
CA ALA A 4 4.67 -9.45 3.11
C ALA A 4 3.55 -10.46 3.25
N LYS A 5 2.70 -10.25 4.25
CA LYS A 5 1.59 -11.14 4.53
C LYS A 5 0.36 -10.68 3.76
N ASP A 6 -0.30 -11.61 3.08
CA ASP A 6 -1.54 -11.31 2.36
C ASP A 6 -2.65 -11.04 3.36
N ASN A 7 -3.44 -10.00 3.10
CA ASN A 7 -4.57 -9.61 3.93
C ASN A 7 -4.23 -9.31 5.38
N GLU A 8 -2.96 -9.06 5.67
CA GLU A 8 -2.51 -8.65 7.00
C GLU A 8 -1.75 -7.33 6.88
N TRP A 9 -1.80 -6.53 7.94
CA TRP A 9 -1.09 -5.26 7.96
C TRP A 9 0.42 -5.49 8.03
N ASN A 10 1.15 -4.80 7.16
CA ASN A 10 2.60 -4.75 7.15
C ASN A 10 3.01 -3.33 7.53
N GLU A 11 3.75 -3.19 8.62
CA GLU A 11 4.13 -1.87 9.12
C GLU A 11 5.33 -1.33 8.38
N HIS A 12 5.37 -0.02 8.23
CA HIS A 12 6.44 0.65 7.48
C HIS A 12 7.06 1.77 8.31
N ASP A 13 8.36 1.94 8.12
CA ASP A 13 9.09 3.05 8.70
C ASP A 13 9.08 4.19 7.69
N SER A 14 7.96 4.91 7.67
CA SER A 14 7.72 5.99 6.71
C SER A 14 7.11 7.18 7.43
N ASP A 15 7.46 8.39 6.98
CA ASP A 15 6.92 9.61 7.56
C ASP A 15 5.43 9.79 7.28
N HIS A 16 4.92 9.18 6.22
CA HIS A 16 3.53 9.37 5.78
C HIS A 16 2.68 8.14 5.96
N ILE A 17 3.23 6.97 5.68
CA ILE A 17 2.49 5.71 5.66
C ILE A 17 2.80 4.92 6.91
N ALA A 18 1.76 4.59 7.68
CA ALA A 18 1.91 3.79 8.89
C ALA A 18 2.01 2.30 8.55
N ARG A 19 1.11 1.81 7.71
CA ARG A 19 1.09 0.39 7.34
C ARG A 19 0.25 0.19 6.10
N THR A 20 0.48 -0.95 5.43
CA THR A 20 -0.30 -1.33 4.26
C THR A 20 -0.68 -2.80 4.35
N LYS A 21 -1.71 -3.19 3.60
CA LYS A 21 -2.00 -4.59 3.39
C LYS A 21 -2.49 -4.81 1.96
N TYR A 22 -2.30 -6.02 1.46
CA TYR A 22 -2.61 -6.34 0.09
C TYR A 22 -3.46 -7.59 0.00
N ASN A 23 -4.53 -7.51 -0.78
CA ASN A 23 -5.39 -8.65 -1.08
C ASN A 23 -5.13 -9.11 -2.51
N PRO A 24 -4.37 -10.20 -2.70
CA PRO A 24 -4.05 -10.67 -4.05
C PRO A 24 -5.25 -11.22 -4.82
N MET A 25 -6.29 -11.65 -4.12
CA MET A 25 -7.50 -12.16 -4.76
C MET A 25 -8.28 -11.04 -5.44
N GLU A 26 -8.25 -9.83 -4.85
CA GLU A 26 -9.00 -8.69 -5.35
C GLU A 26 -8.11 -7.64 -6.00
N HIS A 27 -6.79 -7.83 -5.98
CA HIS A 27 -5.82 -6.84 -6.41
C HIS A 27 -6.06 -5.50 -5.70
N ALA A 28 -6.37 -5.56 -4.41
CA ALA A 28 -6.65 -4.37 -3.60
C ALA A 28 -5.52 -4.12 -2.62
N MET A 29 -5.05 -2.88 -2.57
CA MET A 29 -4.00 -2.43 -1.66
C MET A 29 -4.59 -1.39 -0.72
N ASP A 30 -4.55 -1.67 0.58
CA ASP A 30 -5.00 -0.71 1.59
C ASP A 30 -3.80 0.00 2.18
N VAL A 31 -3.90 1.32 2.28
CA VAL A 31 -2.85 2.16 2.83
C VAL A 31 -3.42 2.93 4.02
N GLU A 32 -2.83 2.74 5.18
CA GLU A 32 -3.16 3.52 6.36
C GLU A 32 -2.09 4.57 6.58
N PHE A 33 -2.52 5.82 6.67
CA PHE A 33 -1.63 6.94 6.94
C PHE A 33 -1.54 7.19 8.44
N HIS A 34 -0.52 7.94 8.87
CA HIS A 34 -0.30 8.17 10.30
C HIS A 34 -1.44 8.94 10.97
N ASN A 35 -2.27 9.64 10.19
CA ASN A 35 -3.45 10.32 10.75
C ASN A 35 -4.64 9.37 10.97
N GLY A 36 -4.47 8.08 10.69
CA GLY A 36 -5.50 7.08 10.89
C GLY A 36 -6.42 6.83 9.71
N SER A 37 -6.33 7.63 8.65
CA SER A 37 -7.15 7.40 7.46
C SER A 37 -6.64 6.20 6.67
N VAL A 38 -7.57 5.46 6.07
CA VAL A 38 -7.25 4.28 5.26
C VAL A 38 -7.88 4.44 3.89
N TYR A 39 -7.07 4.26 2.86
CA TYR A 39 -7.51 4.32 1.47
C TYR A 39 -7.26 2.99 0.81
N ARG A 40 -8.26 2.53 0.03
CA ARG A 40 -8.15 1.29 -0.75
C ARG A 40 -7.94 1.62 -2.21
N TYR A 41 -6.87 1.05 -2.78
CA TYR A 41 -6.53 1.20 -4.18
C TYR A 41 -6.89 -0.09 -4.91
N HIS A 42 -7.65 0.03 -6.01
CA HIS A 42 -8.18 -1.11 -6.75
C HIS A 42 -7.38 -1.36 -8.01
N GLY A 43 -7.26 -2.63 -8.39
CA GLY A 43 -6.58 -2.99 -9.63
C GLY A 43 -5.06 -2.94 -9.52
N VAL A 44 -4.52 -3.01 -8.32
CA VAL A 44 -3.07 -2.99 -8.09
C VAL A 44 -2.54 -4.40 -8.32
N PRO A 45 -1.70 -4.62 -9.35
CA PRO A 45 -1.16 -5.96 -9.57
C PRO A 45 -0.15 -6.33 -8.47
N PRO A 46 0.04 -7.63 -8.21
CA PRO A 46 0.98 -8.05 -7.16
C PRO A 46 2.39 -7.49 -7.32
N ILE A 47 2.87 -7.37 -8.56
CA ILE A 47 4.21 -6.84 -8.81
C ILE A 47 4.34 -5.38 -8.34
N GLU A 48 3.26 -4.61 -8.44
CA GLU A 48 3.29 -3.22 -7.97
C GLU A 48 3.47 -3.15 -6.46
N TYR A 49 2.75 -3.99 -5.71
CA TYR A 49 2.92 -4.04 -4.27
C TYR A 49 4.31 -4.50 -3.88
N THR A 50 4.86 -5.49 -4.60
CA THR A 50 6.21 -5.97 -4.37
C THR A 50 7.23 -4.85 -4.57
N ARG A 51 7.08 -4.05 -5.63
CA ARG A 51 7.95 -2.91 -5.89
C ARG A 51 7.81 -1.84 -4.81
N PHE A 52 6.59 -1.60 -4.35
CA PHE A 52 6.35 -0.68 -3.26
C PHE A 52 7.10 -1.11 -2.01
N LEU A 53 7.00 -2.39 -1.64
CA LEU A 53 7.68 -2.90 -0.45
C LEU A 53 9.20 -2.83 -0.56
N ALA A 54 9.73 -3.00 -1.77
CA ALA A 54 11.17 -2.97 -2.02
C ALA A 54 11.73 -1.57 -2.17
N SER A 55 10.86 -0.56 -2.27
CA SER A 55 11.29 0.82 -2.48
C SER A 55 12.03 1.35 -1.24
N PRO A 56 13.09 2.16 -1.43
CA PRO A 56 13.74 2.81 -0.30
C PRO A 56 12.85 3.83 0.41
N SER A 57 11.78 4.29 -0.24
CA SER A 57 10.82 5.20 0.39
C SER A 57 9.40 4.83 -0.03
N GLN A 58 8.63 4.27 0.88
CA GLN A 58 7.23 3.93 0.61
C GLN A 58 6.40 5.18 0.35
N GLY A 59 6.69 6.29 1.04
CA GLY A 59 5.96 7.53 0.84
C GLY A 59 6.10 8.06 -0.58
N TYR A 60 7.32 8.13 -1.09
CA TYR A 60 7.56 8.58 -2.46
C TYR A 60 7.01 7.60 -3.49
N TYR A 61 7.19 6.31 -3.25
CA TYR A 61 6.67 5.32 -4.20
C TYR A 61 5.15 5.42 -4.31
N HIS A 62 4.47 5.56 -3.19
CA HIS A 62 3.02 5.73 -3.18
C HIS A 62 2.61 6.98 -3.96
N ALA A 63 3.27 8.10 -3.70
CA ALA A 63 2.94 9.37 -4.35
C ALA A 63 3.19 9.31 -5.86
N ASP A 64 4.29 8.69 -6.28
CA ASP A 64 4.72 8.70 -7.68
C ASP A 64 4.04 7.62 -8.52
N ASN A 65 3.73 6.47 -7.94
CA ASN A 65 3.34 5.29 -8.73
C ASN A 65 1.95 4.75 -8.40
N ILE A 66 1.40 5.04 -7.24
CA ILE A 66 0.14 4.43 -6.82
C ILE A 66 -1.00 5.43 -6.76
N LYS A 67 -0.77 6.57 -6.14
CA LYS A 67 -1.82 7.54 -5.81
C LYS A 67 -2.67 7.96 -7.01
N SER A 68 -2.06 8.18 -8.16
CA SER A 68 -2.76 8.70 -9.34
C SER A 68 -3.01 7.63 -10.41
N ASN A 69 -2.56 6.41 -10.20
CA ASN A 69 -2.60 5.37 -11.23
C ASN A 69 -3.67 4.32 -10.99
N TYR A 70 -4.33 4.32 -9.84
CA TYR A 70 -5.31 3.31 -9.50
C TYR A 70 -6.55 3.96 -8.91
N ALA A 71 -7.71 3.35 -9.16
CA ALA A 71 -8.97 3.80 -8.57
C ALA A 71 -8.86 3.71 -7.04
N THR A 72 -9.33 4.73 -6.35
CA THR A 72 -9.14 4.86 -4.90
C THR A 72 -10.45 5.14 -4.21
N LYS A 73 -10.64 4.52 -3.03
CA LYS A 73 -11.77 4.79 -2.17
C LYS A 73 -11.29 4.90 -0.74
N ARG A 74 -11.69 5.95 -0.04
CA ARG A 74 -11.41 6.05 1.40
C ARG A 74 -12.36 5.13 2.15
N ILE A 75 -11.78 4.26 3.01
CA ILE A 75 -12.58 3.29 3.75
C ILE A 75 -12.57 3.55 5.26
N LYS A 76 -11.70 4.46 5.71
CA LYS A 76 -11.69 4.83 7.13
C LYS A 76 -11.19 6.24 7.35
#